data_f79c2979cdfaca13b920de628dda9052
#
_entry.id   f79c2979cdfaca13b920de628dda9052
#
_cell.length_a   1.000
_cell.length_b   1.000
_cell.length_c   1.000
_cell.angle_alpha   90.00
_cell.angle_beta   90.00
_cell.angle_gamma   90.00
#
_symmetry.space_group_name_H-M   'P 1'
#
loop_
_entity.id
_entity.type
_entity.pdbx_description
1 polymer ?
#
loop_
_entity_poly.entity_id
_entity_poly.type
_entity_poly.pdbx_seq_one_letter_code
_entity_poly.pdbx_strand_id
1 'polypeptide(L)'
;GESADATPDAAPKAEAEAPKAEAAPSTPATAKPVASTPVELDLPEGTTFKTQTVREALRDAMSEEMRANENVFLMGEEVAEYQGAYKISQGMLAEFGERRVIDTPITEHGFTGLAVGAAFAGLNPIVEFMTFNFAMQAIDQILNSAAKTLYMSGGQMGCPIVFRGANGAAARVGAQHSQD
;
A
#
# COMPACT_ATOMS: atom_id res chain seq x y z
N GLY A 1 -34.36 47.89 35.99
CA GLY A 1 -34.23 46.51 36.31
C GLY A 1 -32.76 46.12 36.29
N GLU A 2 -32.21 45.73 37.44
CA GLU A 2 -30.83 45.43 37.72
C GLU A 2 -30.28 44.31 36.85
N SER A 3 -29.07 44.54 36.34
CA SER A 3 -28.18 43.53 35.77
C SER A 3 -27.46 42.79 36.87
N ALA A 4 -27.60 41.47 36.96
CA ALA A 4 -26.79 40.63 37.83
C ALA A 4 -25.60 40.11 37.00
N ASP A 5 -24.42 40.63 37.43
CA ASP A 5 -23.10 40.15 37.04
C ASP A 5 -22.85 38.81 37.74
N ALA A 6 -22.70 37.72 36.95
CA ALA A 6 -22.32 36.40 37.44
C ALA A 6 -20.96 36.02 36.84
N THR A 7 -19.90 36.26 37.58
CA THR A 7 -18.56 35.72 37.35
C THR A 7 -18.57 34.21 37.49
N PRO A 8 -18.05 33.42 36.54
CA PRO A 8 -17.93 31.96 36.72
C PRO A 8 -16.75 31.66 37.68
N ASP A 9 -17.08 30.89 38.68
CA ASP A 9 -16.17 30.33 39.68
C ASP A 9 -15.13 29.43 39.04
N ALA A 10 -13.88 29.60 39.40
CA ALA A 10 -12.74 28.86 38.85
C ALA A 10 -12.74 27.43 39.40
N ALA A 11 -12.83 26.46 38.53
CA ALA A 11 -12.64 25.07 38.85
C ALA A 11 -11.20 24.76 39.32
N PRO A 12 -10.99 23.90 40.32
CA PRO A 12 -9.68 23.59 40.86
C PRO A 12 -8.86 22.81 39.82
N LYS A 13 -7.65 23.26 39.51
CA LYS A 13 -6.63 22.51 38.77
C LYS A 13 -6.22 21.29 39.60
N ALA A 14 -6.65 20.12 39.18
CA ALA A 14 -6.04 18.88 39.60
C ALA A 14 -4.76 18.66 38.79
N GLU A 15 -3.63 18.88 39.46
CA GLU A 15 -2.31 18.53 38.95
C GLU A 15 -2.14 17.02 39.12
N ALA A 16 -2.43 16.27 38.05
CA ALA A 16 -2.18 14.83 38.00
C ALA A 16 -0.72 14.65 37.58
N GLU A 17 0.13 14.30 38.53
CA GLU A 17 1.49 13.81 38.27
C GLU A 17 1.41 12.56 37.42
N ALA A 18 1.92 12.63 36.17
CA ALA A 18 2.03 11.48 35.28
C ALA A 18 3.06 10.49 35.88
N PRO A 19 2.75 9.17 35.91
CA PRO A 19 3.72 8.19 36.36
C PRO A 19 4.94 8.20 35.42
N LYS A 20 6.14 8.37 35.99
CA LYS A 20 7.40 8.20 35.30
C LYS A 20 7.46 6.75 34.77
N ALA A 21 7.36 6.59 33.47
CA ALA A 21 7.66 5.33 32.83
C ALA A 21 9.16 5.04 33.00
N GLU A 22 9.46 4.01 33.78
CA GLU A 22 10.79 3.44 33.91
C GLU A 22 11.16 2.81 32.55
N ALA A 23 12.14 3.40 31.88
CA ALA A 23 12.60 2.90 30.59
C ALA A 23 13.26 1.53 30.78
N ALA A 24 12.62 0.47 30.32
CA ALA A 24 13.25 -0.83 30.22
C ALA A 24 14.48 -0.76 29.30
N PRO A 25 15.61 -1.40 29.63
CA PRO A 25 16.79 -1.38 28.81
C PRO A 25 16.53 -2.15 27.51
N SER A 26 16.33 -1.44 26.43
CA SER A 26 16.30 -2.03 25.09
C SER A 26 17.72 -2.30 24.63
N THR A 27 18.21 -3.50 24.87
CA THR A 27 19.36 -4.03 24.13
C THR A 27 18.85 -4.42 22.75
N PRO A 28 19.34 -3.83 21.65
CA PRO A 28 18.95 -4.31 20.33
C PRO A 28 19.51 -5.74 20.18
N ALA A 29 18.63 -6.71 20.09
CA ALA A 29 19.02 -8.04 19.64
C ALA A 29 19.54 -7.88 18.21
N THR A 30 20.84 -8.01 18.03
CA THR A 30 21.47 -8.12 16.73
C THR A 30 20.97 -9.42 16.11
N ALA A 31 19.92 -9.36 15.30
CA ALA A 31 19.48 -10.47 14.48
C ALA A 31 20.67 -10.85 13.59
N LYS A 32 21.24 -12.03 13.78
CA LYS A 32 22.25 -12.56 12.87
C LYS A 32 21.57 -12.67 11.50
N PRO A 33 22.22 -12.20 10.43
CA PRO A 33 21.68 -12.41 9.10
C PRO A 33 21.48 -13.92 8.90
N VAL A 34 20.25 -14.32 8.66
CA VAL A 34 19.95 -15.69 8.21
C VAL A 34 20.58 -15.78 6.83
N ALA A 35 21.66 -16.55 6.73
CA ALA A 35 22.24 -16.86 5.45
C ALA A 35 21.17 -17.64 4.65
N SER A 36 20.53 -16.95 3.73
CA SER A 36 19.68 -17.60 2.74
C SER A 36 20.59 -18.48 1.90
N THR A 37 20.39 -19.79 1.96
CA THR A 37 21.01 -20.71 1.00
C THR A 37 20.60 -20.21 -0.39
N PRO A 38 21.52 -20.01 -1.33
CA PRO A 38 21.15 -19.64 -2.68
C PRO A 38 20.18 -20.68 -3.23
N VAL A 39 18.97 -20.29 -3.57
CA VAL A 39 18.06 -21.16 -4.32
C VAL A 39 18.68 -21.28 -5.70
N GLU A 40 19.13 -22.48 -6.05
CA GLU A 40 19.58 -22.76 -7.41
C GLU A 40 18.37 -22.65 -8.32
N LEU A 41 18.29 -21.54 -9.06
CA LEU A 41 17.22 -21.30 -10.02
C LEU A 41 17.49 -22.18 -11.24
N ASP A 42 16.55 -23.04 -11.58
CA ASP A 42 16.56 -23.81 -12.84
C ASP A 42 16.26 -22.86 -14.01
N LEU A 43 17.30 -22.23 -14.51
CA LEU A 43 17.20 -21.21 -15.56
C LEU A 43 17.72 -21.81 -16.90
N PRO A 44 17.10 -21.45 -18.02
CA PRO A 44 17.56 -21.87 -19.33
C PRO A 44 19.03 -21.55 -19.57
N GLU A 45 19.74 -22.43 -20.27
CA GLU A 45 21.13 -22.24 -20.65
C GLU A 45 21.28 -20.96 -21.50
N GLY A 46 22.24 -20.10 -21.14
CA GLY A 46 22.44 -18.82 -21.81
C GLY A 46 21.63 -17.65 -21.26
N THR A 47 20.92 -17.83 -20.12
CA THR A 47 20.23 -16.72 -19.44
C THR A 47 21.19 -15.59 -19.09
N THR A 48 20.87 -14.38 -19.53
CA THR A 48 21.62 -13.17 -19.19
C THR A 48 20.95 -12.42 -18.05
N PHE A 49 21.75 -11.88 -17.13
CA PHE A 49 21.26 -11.14 -15.97
C PHE A 49 21.53 -9.65 -16.14
N LYS A 50 20.55 -8.83 -15.76
CA LYS A 50 20.64 -7.38 -15.63
C LYS A 50 20.59 -7.03 -14.15
N THR A 51 21.59 -6.31 -13.66
CA THR A 51 21.56 -5.75 -12.30
C THR A 51 20.72 -4.47 -12.32
N GLN A 52 19.71 -4.42 -11.46
CA GLN A 52 18.83 -3.26 -11.30
C GLN A 52 18.30 -3.19 -9.88
N THR A 53 17.79 -2.04 -9.47
CA THR A 53 17.14 -1.89 -8.18
C THR A 53 15.77 -2.57 -8.19
N VAL A 54 15.25 -2.97 -7.02
CA VAL A 54 13.88 -3.49 -6.88
C VAL A 54 12.85 -2.51 -7.45
N ARG A 55 13.04 -1.20 -7.23
CA ARG A 55 12.19 -0.15 -7.79
C ARG A 55 12.15 -0.19 -9.33
N GLU A 56 13.30 -0.30 -9.97
CA GLU A 56 13.39 -0.38 -11.43
C GLU A 56 12.76 -1.66 -11.95
N ALA A 57 13.01 -2.80 -11.29
CA ALA A 57 12.42 -4.08 -11.67
C ALA A 57 10.88 -4.06 -11.60
N LEU A 58 10.32 -3.50 -10.55
CA LEU A 58 8.87 -3.36 -10.40
C LEU A 58 8.26 -2.42 -11.44
N ARG A 59 8.90 -1.28 -11.70
CA ARG A 59 8.45 -0.36 -12.73
C ARG A 59 8.50 -1.00 -14.11
N ASP A 60 9.61 -1.64 -14.45
CA ASP A 60 9.80 -2.27 -15.74
C ASP A 60 8.75 -3.39 -15.95
N ALA A 61 8.51 -4.24 -14.95
CA ALA A 61 7.49 -5.29 -15.00
C ALA A 61 6.08 -4.72 -15.24
N MET A 62 5.67 -3.69 -14.49
CA MET A 62 4.37 -3.06 -14.69
C MET A 62 4.26 -2.43 -16.09
N SER A 63 5.32 -1.77 -16.55
CA SER A 63 5.34 -1.14 -17.88
C SER A 63 5.27 -2.18 -19.00
N GLU A 64 5.95 -3.33 -18.85
CA GLU A 64 5.88 -4.44 -19.81
C GLU A 64 4.47 -5.00 -19.91
N GLU A 65 3.81 -5.27 -18.79
CA GLU A 65 2.43 -5.74 -18.76
C GLU A 65 1.45 -4.72 -19.36
N MET A 66 1.63 -3.44 -19.06
CA MET A 66 0.79 -2.38 -19.60
C MET A 66 0.99 -2.17 -21.11
N ARG A 67 2.18 -2.44 -21.66
CA ARG A 67 2.41 -2.44 -23.11
C ARG A 67 1.80 -3.65 -23.80
N ALA A 68 1.86 -4.80 -23.12
CA ALA A 68 1.36 -6.07 -23.68
C ALA A 68 -0.17 -6.17 -23.64
N ASN A 69 -0.84 -5.53 -22.68
CA ASN A 69 -2.27 -5.64 -22.47
C ASN A 69 -2.88 -4.27 -22.14
N GLU A 70 -3.77 -3.79 -22.99
CA GLU A 70 -4.46 -2.51 -22.83
C GLU A 70 -5.40 -2.44 -21.62
N ASN A 71 -5.85 -3.59 -21.11
CA ASN A 71 -6.71 -3.68 -19.94
C ASN A 71 -5.94 -3.54 -18.61
N VAL A 72 -4.62 -3.62 -18.62
CA VAL A 72 -3.78 -3.40 -17.43
C VAL A 72 -3.66 -1.90 -17.17
N PHE A 73 -3.94 -1.49 -15.95
CA PHE A 73 -3.79 -0.10 -15.52
C PHE A 73 -3.35 -0.02 -14.06
N LEU A 74 -2.68 1.07 -13.71
CA LEU A 74 -2.19 1.36 -12.37
C LEU A 74 -3.09 2.39 -11.70
N MET A 75 -3.48 2.14 -10.46
CA MET A 75 -4.17 3.13 -9.64
C MET A 75 -3.71 3.08 -8.18
N GLY A 76 -3.80 4.22 -7.53
CA GLY A 76 -3.42 4.38 -6.13
C GLY A 76 -3.17 5.83 -5.78
N GLU A 77 -2.70 6.07 -4.58
CA GLU A 77 -2.40 7.41 -4.09
C GLU A 77 -1.07 7.90 -4.65
N GLU A 78 -1.08 9.09 -5.30
CA GLU A 78 0.13 9.75 -5.81
C GLU A 78 0.92 8.93 -6.84
N VAL A 79 0.29 7.96 -7.51
CA VAL A 79 0.98 7.09 -8.48
C VAL A 79 1.20 7.77 -9.84
N ALA A 80 0.37 8.76 -10.20
CA ALA A 80 0.41 9.44 -11.49
C ALA A 80 1.31 10.69 -11.45
N GLU A 81 0.78 11.83 -11.00
CA GLU A 81 1.50 13.12 -11.05
C GLU A 81 2.76 13.13 -10.18
N TYR A 82 2.68 12.60 -8.97
CA TYR A 82 3.82 12.51 -8.06
C TYR A 82 4.77 11.36 -8.40
N GLN A 83 4.38 10.44 -9.27
CA GLN A 83 5.16 9.29 -9.74
C GLN A 83 5.49 8.28 -8.62
N GLY A 84 4.56 8.15 -7.68
CA GLY A 84 4.66 7.26 -6.53
C GLY A 84 5.51 7.83 -5.39
N ALA A 85 5.15 7.49 -4.15
CA ALA A 85 5.91 7.89 -2.96
C ALA A 85 7.36 7.38 -3.00
N TYR A 86 7.58 6.21 -3.58
CA TYR A 86 8.90 5.58 -3.73
C TYR A 86 9.40 5.62 -5.19
N LYS A 87 8.76 6.42 -6.04
CA LYS A 87 9.13 6.60 -7.46
C LYS A 87 9.12 5.32 -8.29
N ILE A 88 8.25 4.38 -7.94
CA ILE A 88 8.11 3.13 -8.70
C ILE A 88 7.36 3.36 -10.01
N SER A 89 6.39 4.29 -10.04
CA SER A 89 5.63 4.64 -11.24
C SER A 89 6.25 5.77 -12.06
N GLN A 90 7.53 6.08 -11.83
CA GLN A 90 8.22 7.18 -12.52
C GLN A 90 8.16 7.02 -14.04
N GLY A 91 7.64 8.06 -14.72
CA GLY A 91 7.51 8.10 -16.18
C GLY A 91 6.28 7.40 -16.75
N MET A 92 5.56 6.59 -15.96
CA MET A 92 4.44 5.80 -16.46
C MET A 92 3.26 6.67 -16.89
N LEU A 93 2.94 7.77 -16.20
CA LEU A 93 1.89 8.69 -16.63
C LEU A 93 2.17 9.27 -18.01
N ALA A 94 3.42 9.67 -18.27
CA ALA A 94 3.82 10.21 -19.56
C ALA A 94 3.72 9.18 -20.69
N GLU A 95 3.97 7.89 -20.41
CA GLU A 95 3.91 6.82 -21.40
C GLU A 95 2.47 6.32 -21.66
N PHE A 96 1.70 6.10 -20.60
CA PHE A 96 0.40 5.41 -20.69
C PHE A 96 -0.81 6.34 -20.57
N GLY A 97 -0.61 7.58 -20.13
CA GLY A 97 -1.65 8.58 -19.99
C GLY A 97 -2.54 8.40 -18.75
N GLU A 98 -3.33 9.44 -18.48
CA GLU A 98 -4.18 9.58 -17.29
C GLU A 98 -5.31 8.53 -17.17
N ARG A 99 -5.65 7.87 -18.27
CA ARG A 99 -6.67 6.81 -18.25
C ARG A 99 -6.14 5.48 -17.77
N ARG A 100 -4.83 5.30 -17.73
CA ARG A 100 -4.17 4.05 -17.35
C ARG A 100 -3.22 4.20 -16.17
N VAL A 101 -2.90 5.42 -15.75
CA VAL A 101 -2.16 5.71 -14.52
C VAL A 101 -2.98 6.74 -13.76
N ILE A 102 -3.62 6.31 -12.68
CA ILE A 102 -4.74 7.03 -12.07
C ILE A 102 -4.42 7.35 -10.61
N ASP A 103 -4.35 8.64 -10.29
CA ASP A 103 -4.33 9.08 -8.91
C ASP A 103 -5.71 8.94 -8.26
N THR A 104 -5.74 8.43 -7.05
CA THR A 104 -6.94 8.30 -6.24
C THR A 104 -6.89 9.21 -5.02
N PRO A 105 -8.03 9.64 -4.48
CA PRO A 105 -8.05 10.21 -3.14
C PRO A 105 -7.62 9.17 -2.10
N ILE A 106 -7.19 9.62 -0.92
CA ILE A 106 -6.84 8.75 0.22
C ILE A 106 -8.11 8.05 0.72
N THR A 107 -8.38 6.87 0.19
CA THR A 107 -9.58 6.06 0.47
C THR A 107 -9.32 4.60 0.14
N GLU A 108 -8.44 3.93 0.88
CA GLU A 108 -7.97 2.58 0.53
C GLU A 108 -9.12 1.59 0.35
N HIS A 109 -10.13 1.64 1.19
CA HIS A 109 -11.34 0.83 1.01
C HIS A 109 -12.08 1.18 -0.29
N GLY A 110 -12.20 2.47 -0.59
CA GLY A 110 -12.94 2.99 -1.74
C GLY A 110 -12.25 2.65 -3.07
N PHE A 111 -10.99 3.02 -3.23
CA PHE A 111 -10.29 2.76 -4.49
C PHE A 111 -10.01 1.27 -4.72
N THR A 112 -9.80 0.48 -3.66
CA THR A 112 -9.67 -0.97 -3.78
C THR A 112 -10.99 -1.60 -4.25
N GLY A 113 -12.14 -1.17 -3.70
CA GLY A 113 -13.45 -1.62 -4.15
C GLY A 113 -13.73 -1.28 -5.61
N LEU A 114 -13.34 -0.07 -6.04
CA LEU A 114 -13.43 0.35 -7.44
C LEU A 114 -12.57 -0.55 -8.36
N ALA A 115 -11.34 -0.83 -7.95
CA ALA A 115 -10.45 -1.72 -8.69
C ALA A 115 -10.98 -3.16 -8.78
N VAL A 116 -11.54 -3.69 -7.68
CA VAL A 116 -12.19 -5.01 -7.67
C VAL A 116 -13.37 -5.04 -8.64
N GLY A 117 -14.20 -4.01 -8.65
CA GLY A 117 -15.29 -3.87 -9.63
C GLY A 117 -14.79 -3.79 -11.07
N ALA A 118 -13.71 -3.08 -11.32
CA ALA A 118 -13.07 -3.02 -12.64
C ALA A 118 -12.53 -4.40 -13.08
N ALA A 119 -11.95 -5.16 -12.16
CA ALA A 119 -11.49 -6.52 -12.42
C ALA A 119 -12.66 -7.45 -12.76
N PHE A 120 -13.78 -7.35 -12.07
CA PHE A 120 -15.00 -8.10 -12.41
C PHE A 120 -15.55 -7.73 -13.78
N ALA A 121 -15.30 -6.50 -14.25
CA ALA A 121 -15.68 -6.03 -15.58
C ALA A 121 -14.67 -6.42 -16.69
N GLY A 122 -13.62 -7.17 -16.36
CA GLY A 122 -12.63 -7.69 -17.33
C GLY A 122 -11.38 -6.84 -17.48
N LEU A 123 -11.17 -5.83 -16.64
CA LEU A 123 -9.91 -5.10 -16.58
C LEU A 123 -8.90 -5.79 -15.65
N ASN A 124 -7.64 -5.39 -15.73
CA ASN A 124 -6.53 -5.95 -14.95
C ASN A 124 -5.86 -4.85 -14.11
N PRO A 125 -6.47 -4.42 -13.01
CA PRO A 125 -5.90 -3.35 -12.20
C PRO A 125 -4.68 -3.79 -11.40
N ILE A 126 -3.70 -2.89 -11.32
CA ILE A 126 -2.62 -2.90 -10.35
C ILE A 126 -2.95 -1.82 -9.31
N VAL A 127 -3.22 -2.24 -8.09
CA VAL A 127 -3.55 -1.34 -6.99
C VAL A 127 -2.31 -1.11 -6.13
N GLU A 128 -1.88 0.14 -6.03
CA GLU A 128 -0.79 0.52 -5.14
C GLU A 128 -1.32 1.11 -3.84
N PHE A 129 -0.96 0.46 -2.72
CA PHE A 129 -1.03 1.09 -1.41
C PHE A 129 0.27 1.86 -1.18
N MET A 130 0.21 3.10 -0.73
CA MET A 130 1.39 3.93 -0.52
C MET A 130 2.43 3.22 0.38
N THR A 131 1.97 2.61 1.47
CA THR A 131 2.66 1.57 2.22
C THR A 131 1.67 0.42 2.46
N PHE A 132 2.13 -0.84 2.38
CA PHE A 132 1.23 -2.00 2.32
C PHE A 132 0.45 -2.25 3.62
N ASN A 133 0.90 -1.70 4.74
CA ASN A 133 0.15 -1.72 6.00
C ASN A 133 -1.23 -1.06 5.89
N PHE A 134 -1.43 -0.11 4.97
CA PHE A 134 -2.74 0.49 4.72
C PHE A 134 -3.70 -0.41 3.93
N ALA A 135 -3.24 -1.54 3.41
CA ALA A 135 -4.12 -2.58 2.88
C ALA A 135 -5.12 -3.10 3.93
N MET A 136 -4.80 -2.96 5.24
CA MET A 136 -5.72 -3.29 6.32
C MET A 136 -7.02 -2.50 6.26
N GLN A 137 -7.02 -1.26 5.78
CA GLN A 137 -8.23 -0.47 5.59
C GLN A 137 -9.11 -1.01 4.45
N ALA A 138 -8.53 -1.74 3.53
CA ALA A 138 -9.20 -2.35 2.37
C ALA A 138 -9.39 -3.87 2.51
N ILE A 139 -9.13 -4.44 3.68
CA ILE A 139 -9.08 -5.89 3.87
C ILE A 139 -10.39 -6.58 3.48
N ASP A 140 -11.54 -5.95 3.69
CA ASP A 140 -12.84 -6.47 3.28
C ASP A 140 -12.93 -6.62 1.76
N GLN A 141 -12.47 -5.62 1.00
CA GLN A 141 -12.46 -5.66 -0.47
C GLN A 141 -11.50 -6.72 -1.00
N ILE A 142 -10.36 -6.92 -0.33
CA ILE A 142 -9.37 -7.94 -0.71
C ILE A 142 -9.91 -9.34 -0.43
N LEU A 143 -10.43 -9.59 0.78
CA LEU A 143 -10.84 -10.92 1.21
C LEU A 143 -12.26 -11.28 0.76
N ASN A 144 -13.24 -10.45 1.08
CA ASN A 144 -14.65 -10.78 0.85
C ASN A 144 -15.06 -10.52 -0.60
N SER A 145 -14.55 -9.46 -1.22
CA SER A 145 -14.87 -9.15 -2.61
C SER A 145 -13.93 -9.86 -3.59
N ALA A 146 -12.63 -9.56 -3.61
CA ALA A 146 -11.72 -10.10 -4.61
C ALA A 146 -11.52 -11.62 -4.47
N ALA A 147 -11.14 -12.11 -3.27
CA ALA A 147 -10.75 -13.50 -3.11
C ALA A 147 -11.93 -14.48 -3.12
N LYS A 148 -13.09 -14.11 -2.56
CA LYS A 148 -14.21 -15.05 -2.37
C LYS A 148 -15.23 -15.06 -3.51
N THR A 149 -15.31 -14.01 -4.32
CA THR A 149 -16.38 -13.89 -5.33
C THR A 149 -16.29 -14.97 -6.40
N LEU A 150 -15.11 -15.43 -6.78
CA LEU A 150 -14.98 -16.56 -7.71
C LEU A 150 -15.72 -17.80 -7.20
N TYR A 151 -15.52 -18.14 -5.92
CA TYR A 151 -16.25 -19.26 -5.29
C TYR A 151 -17.75 -18.97 -5.18
N MET A 152 -18.12 -17.78 -4.68
CA MET A 152 -19.53 -17.42 -4.46
C MET A 152 -20.33 -17.31 -5.76
N SER A 153 -19.69 -17.00 -6.88
CA SER A 153 -20.30 -16.94 -8.20
C SER A 153 -20.34 -18.30 -8.93
N GLY A 154 -19.90 -19.38 -8.29
CA GLY A 154 -19.80 -20.68 -8.93
C GLY A 154 -18.75 -20.72 -10.07
N GLY A 155 -17.67 -19.96 -9.92
CA GLY A 155 -16.59 -19.90 -10.89
C GLY A 155 -16.80 -18.92 -12.06
N GLN A 156 -17.88 -18.13 -12.03
CA GLN A 156 -18.24 -17.26 -13.17
C GLN A 156 -17.52 -15.89 -13.13
N MET A 157 -17.16 -15.38 -11.96
CA MET A 157 -16.63 -14.03 -11.80
C MET A 157 -15.21 -14.08 -11.22
N GLY A 158 -14.22 -14.01 -12.08
CA GLY A 158 -12.80 -13.88 -11.69
C GLY A 158 -12.43 -12.45 -11.31
N CYS A 159 -11.33 -12.30 -10.57
CA CYS A 159 -10.80 -10.99 -10.18
C CYS A 159 -9.29 -10.94 -10.47
N PRO A 160 -8.88 -10.67 -11.72
CA PRO A 160 -7.47 -10.58 -12.09
C PRO A 160 -6.88 -9.23 -11.65
N ILE A 161 -6.49 -9.15 -10.38
CA ILE A 161 -6.02 -7.93 -9.71
C ILE A 161 -4.69 -8.18 -9.03
N VAL A 162 -3.81 -7.16 -9.02
CA VAL A 162 -2.57 -7.15 -8.26
C VAL A 162 -2.65 -6.08 -7.19
N PHE A 163 -2.36 -6.46 -5.95
CA PHE A 163 -2.17 -5.53 -4.84
C PHE A 163 -0.70 -5.45 -4.52
N ARG A 164 -0.15 -4.25 -4.49
CA ARG A 164 1.24 -4.00 -4.18
C ARG A 164 1.44 -2.77 -3.29
N GLY A 165 2.58 -2.71 -2.62
CA GLY A 165 2.99 -1.57 -1.80
C GLY A 165 4.32 -1.87 -1.13
N ALA A 166 5.00 -0.82 -0.66
CA ALA A 166 6.19 -0.97 0.15
C ALA A 166 5.82 -1.47 1.55
N ASN A 167 6.66 -2.33 2.12
CA ASN A 167 6.55 -2.76 3.51
C ASN A 167 7.94 -2.90 4.13
N GLY A 168 8.00 -3.08 5.45
CA GLY A 168 9.24 -3.32 6.18
C GLY A 168 9.78 -2.14 6.97
N ALA A 169 10.93 -2.36 7.59
CA ALA A 169 11.58 -1.42 8.48
C ALA A 169 12.17 -0.20 7.75
N ALA A 170 12.58 0.80 8.55
CA ALA A 170 13.36 1.97 8.14
C ALA A 170 12.60 3.18 7.56
N ALA A 171 11.29 3.14 7.43
CA ALA A 171 10.51 4.32 7.06
C ALA A 171 10.49 5.40 8.17
N ARG A 172 10.85 5.04 9.40
CA ARG A 172 10.87 5.92 10.61
C ARG A 172 9.53 6.58 10.89
N VAL A 173 8.46 5.89 10.60
CA VAL A 173 7.09 6.32 10.88
C VAL A 173 6.51 5.53 12.05
N GLY A 174 5.50 6.11 12.71
CA GLY A 174 4.92 5.54 13.92
C GLY A 174 4.00 4.34 13.68
N ALA A 175 3.18 4.04 14.66
CA ALA A 175 2.39 2.81 14.76
C ALA A 175 1.52 2.49 13.53
N GLN A 176 0.94 3.49 12.87
CA GLN A 176 0.09 3.31 11.69
C GLN A 176 0.84 2.75 10.46
N HIS A 177 2.16 2.83 10.45
CA HIS A 177 3.01 2.42 9.34
C HIS A 177 3.98 1.29 9.73
N SER A 178 3.67 0.52 10.75
CA SER A 178 4.57 -0.44 11.36
C SER A 178 3.92 -1.80 11.63
N GLN A 179 2.96 -2.20 10.80
CA GLN A 179 2.41 -3.55 10.78
C GLN A 179 3.23 -4.43 9.83
N ASP A 180 3.44 -5.67 10.24
CA ASP A 180 4.07 -6.73 9.44
C ASP A 180 3.07 -7.86 9.14
#